data_126eb8bbff710ee4502c2f855d23faff
#
_entry.id   126eb8bbff710ee4502c2f855d23faff
#
_cell.length_a   1.000
_cell.length_b   1.000
_cell.length_c   1.000
_cell.angle_alpha   90.00
_cell.angle_beta   90.00
_cell.angle_gamma   90.00
#
_symmetry.space_group_name_H-M   'P 1'
#
loop_
_entity.id
_entity.type
_entity.pdbx_description
1 polymer ?
#
loop_
_entity_poly.entity_id
_entity_poly.type
_entity_poly.pdbx_seq_one_letter_code
_entity_poly.pdbx_strand_id
1 'polypeptide(L)'
;ETKNSCLECHKGIDDKELSSPAHLSRDDVHAKIGISCVNCHGGDPASDDISVSMDATKGYIGKPSRIDIPKVCAKCHSDSDYMKRYDPNIPTDQLSKYEVSQHGRLNAQGDKKTAVCTSCHNTHNILAANDPASPTYALNVPNTCAKCHSDKEYMKEYGIPTNQIDDYKESVHGQALLIKGDRSSPSCNNCHGNHDAGL
;
A
#
# COMPACT_ATOMS: atom_id res chain seq x y z
N GLU A 1 16.90 -22.22 6.20
CA GLU A 1 16.04 -21.35 5.36
C GLU A 1 15.22 -22.26 4.45
N THR A 2 13.91 -22.08 4.43
CA THR A 2 13.05 -22.79 3.49
C THR A 2 13.29 -22.26 2.09
N LYS A 3 13.48 -23.15 1.11
CA LYS A 3 13.65 -22.80 -0.30
C LYS A 3 12.52 -21.86 -0.76
N ASN A 4 12.88 -20.81 -1.48
CA ASN A 4 11.91 -19.88 -2.07
C ASN A 4 12.27 -19.62 -3.54
N SER A 5 11.79 -20.51 -4.41
CA SER A 5 12.04 -20.46 -5.85
C SER A 5 11.57 -19.14 -6.49
N CYS A 6 10.52 -18.51 -5.94
CA CYS A 6 10.05 -17.21 -6.41
C CYS A 6 11.16 -16.14 -6.31
N LEU A 7 11.82 -16.05 -5.14
CA LEU A 7 12.91 -15.09 -4.96
C LEU A 7 14.14 -15.43 -5.81
N GLU A 8 14.50 -16.72 -5.90
CA GLU A 8 15.67 -17.17 -6.66
C GLU A 8 15.51 -16.86 -8.15
N CYS A 9 14.36 -17.21 -8.73
CA CYS A 9 14.07 -16.94 -10.13
C CYS A 9 13.92 -15.44 -10.41
N HIS A 10 13.06 -14.74 -9.65
CA HIS A 10 12.76 -13.34 -9.93
C HIS A 10 13.95 -12.41 -9.74
N LYS A 11 14.89 -12.70 -8.83
CA LYS A 11 16.14 -11.91 -8.68
C LYS A 11 17.03 -11.95 -9.93
N GLY A 12 16.99 -13.03 -10.69
CA GLY A 12 17.81 -13.23 -11.89
C GLY A 12 17.20 -12.75 -13.20
N ILE A 13 15.97 -12.21 -13.18
CA ILE A 13 15.28 -11.76 -14.39
C ILE A 13 15.74 -10.33 -14.73
N ASP A 14 16.09 -10.08 -16.00
CA ASP A 14 16.51 -8.75 -16.48
C ASP A 14 15.35 -7.74 -16.51
N ASP A 15 14.11 -8.21 -16.65
CA ASP A 15 12.91 -7.36 -16.59
C ASP A 15 12.74 -6.78 -15.19
N LYS A 16 12.85 -5.45 -15.10
CA LYS A 16 12.74 -4.72 -13.82
C LYS A 16 11.35 -4.81 -13.19
N GLU A 17 10.28 -4.95 -13.95
CA GLU A 17 8.93 -5.11 -13.40
C GLU A 17 8.82 -6.45 -12.65
N LEU A 18 9.49 -7.47 -13.13
CA LEU A 18 9.50 -8.81 -12.54
C LEU A 18 10.55 -8.98 -11.44
N SER A 19 11.72 -8.34 -11.56
CA SER A 19 12.82 -8.52 -10.61
C SER A 19 12.79 -7.56 -9.43
N SER A 20 12.31 -6.31 -9.61
CA SER A 20 12.25 -5.32 -8.52
C SER A 20 11.51 -5.82 -7.28
N PRO A 21 10.36 -6.52 -7.36
CA PRO A 21 9.69 -7.08 -6.20
C PRO A 21 10.57 -7.95 -5.32
N ALA A 22 11.40 -8.80 -5.94
CA ALA A 22 12.30 -9.71 -5.21
C ALA A 22 13.43 -8.97 -4.48
N HIS A 23 13.87 -7.83 -5.01
CA HIS A 23 14.87 -6.98 -4.36
C HIS A 23 14.29 -6.10 -3.25
N LEU A 24 13.11 -5.54 -3.48
CA LEU A 24 12.43 -4.64 -2.55
C LEU A 24 11.88 -5.35 -1.32
N SER A 25 11.43 -6.61 -1.47
CA SER A 25 10.78 -7.38 -0.40
C SER A 25 11.66 -7.59 0.85
N ARG A 26 12.97 -7.46 0.74
CA ARG A 26 13.88 -7.65 1.88
C ARG A 26 13.59 -6.69 3.05
N ASP A 27 13.20 -5.47 2.76
CA ASP A 27 12.95 -4.44 3.77
C ASP A 27 11.47 -4.33 4.16
N ASP A 28 10.60 -5.12 3.51
CA ASP A 28 9.17 -5.17 3.74
C ASP A 28 8.83 -5.72 5.15
N VAL A 29 7.85 -5.11 5.82
CA VAL A 29 7.42 -5.54 7.16
C VAL A 29 6.91 -6.97 7.16
N HIS A 30 6.28 -7.44 6.09
CA HIS A 30 5.76 -8.79 5.96
C HIS A 30 6.90 -9.81 5.87
N ALA A 31 7.93 -9.53 5.11
CA ALA A 31 9.11 -10.41 4.99
C ALA A 31 9.83 -10.56 6.34
N LYS A 32 9.92 -9.48 7.13
CA LYS A 32 10.53 -9.50 8.48
C LYS A 32 9.83 -10.44 9.47
N ILE A 33 8.55 -10.74 9.24
CA ILE A 33 7.75 -11.65 10.07
C ILE A 33 7.50 -13.01 9.39
N GLY A 34 8.22 -13.30 8.28
CA GLY A 34 8.15 -14.59 7.58
C GLY A 34 7.01 -14.74 6.57
N ILE A 35 6.27 -13.67 6.29
CA ILE A 35 5.29 -13.64 5.19
C ILE A 35 6.04 -13.48 3.87
N SER A 36 5.75 -14.34 2.90
CA SER A 36 6.47 -14.40 1.63
C SER A 36 5.55 -14.16 0.42
N CYS A 37 6.11 -14.23 -0.77
CA CYS A 37 5.41 -14.00 -2.04
C CYS A 37 4.09 -14.77 -2.14
N VAL A 38 4.09 -16.03 -1.74
CA VAL A 38 2.92 -16.92 -1.86
C VAL A 38 1.75 -16.54 -0.94
N ASN A 39 2.01 -15.85 0.14
CA ASN A 39 0.93 -15.41 1.04
C ASN A 39 0.00 -14.40 0.36
N CYS A 40 0.53 -13.61 -0.57
CA CYS A 40 -0.22 -12.66 -1.36
C CYS A 40 -0.57 -13.21 -2.76
N HIS A 41 0.41 -13.83 -3.42
CA HIS A 41 0.30 -14.24 -4.82
C HIS A 41 -0.15 -15.69 -5.03
N GLY A 42 -0.09 -16.54 -4.01
CA GLY A 42 -0.33 -17.98 -4.15
C GLY A 42 0.81 -18.70 -4.88
N GLY A 43 0.56 -19.91 -5.36
CA GLY A 43 1.54 -20.73 -6.04
C GLY A 43 2.34 -21.64 -5.10
N ASP A 44 3.40 -22.26 -5.62
CA ASP A 44 4.26 -23.22 -4.90
C ASP A 44 5.72 -22.74 -4.88
N PRO A 45 6.21 -22.25 -3.73
CA PRO A 45 7.58 -21.72 -3.62
C PRO A 45 8.65 -22.82 -3.55
N ALA A 46 8.27 -24.08 -3.45
CA ALA A 46 9.21 -25.22 -3.35
C ALA A 46 9.62 -25.74 -4.74
N SER A 47 8.86 -25.42 -5.79
CA SER A 47 9.12 -25.89 -7.16
C SER A 47 9.94 -24.90 -7.96
N ASP A 48 10.95 -25.39 -8.70
CA ASP A 48 11.71 -24.61 -9.69
C ASP A 48 11.04 -24.65 -11.08
N ASP A 49 10.05 -25.51 -11.26
CA ASP A 49 9.27 -25.57 -12.48
C ASP A 49 8.22 -24.46 -12.48
N ILE A 50 8.31 -23.55 -13.45
CA ILE A 50 7.42 -22.39 -13.57
C ILE A 50 5.94 -22.82 -13.74
N SER A 51 5.69 -23.94 -14.42
CA SER A 51 4.33 -24.47 -14.61
C SER A 51 3.69 -24.97 -13.31
N VAL A 52 4.52 -25.29 -12.31
CA VAL A 52 4.11 -25.74 -10.99
C VAL A 52 4.11 -24.60 -9.99
N SER A 53 5.16 -23.78 -9.98
CA SER A 53 5.33 -22.67 -9.03
C SER A 53 4.29 -21.56 -9.26
N MET A 54 3.88 -21.33 -10.50
CA MET A 54 2.91 -20.30 -10.90
C MET A 54 1.58 -20.92 -11.36
N ASP A 55 1.21 -22.08 -10.84
CA ASP A 55 -0.03 -22.78 -11.19
C ASP A 55 -1.24 -22.09 -10.52
N ALA A 56 -2.21 -21.68 -11.33
CA ALA A 56 -3.46 -21.11 -10.84
C ALA A 56 -4.26 -22.08 -9.95
N THR A 57 -4.13 -23.41 -10.14
CA THR A 57 -4.78 -24.42 -9.29
C THR A 57 -4.19 -24.44 -7.88
N LYS A 58 -2.98 -23.92 -7.70
CA LYS A 58 -2.32 -23.68 -6.41
C LYS A 58 -2.56 -22.26 -5.88
N GLY A 59 -3.55 -21.57 -6.42
CA GLY A 59 -3.95 -20.23 -5.99
C GLY A 59 -3.07 -19.10 -6.51
N TYR A 60 -2.18 -19.36 -7.49
CA TYR A 60 -1.39 -18.27 -8.10
C TYR A 60 -2.29 -17.29 -8.85
N ILE A 61 -2.19 -16.01 -8.50
CA ILE A 61 -3.05 -14.94 -9.04
C ILE A 61 -2.28 -13.95 -9.94
N GLY A 62 -0.97 -14.14 -10.12
CA GLY A 62 -0.16 -13.18 -10.85
C GLY A 62 -0.15 -11.80 -10.24
N LYS A 63 -0.08 -10.77 -11.09
CA LYS A 63 -0.22 -9.36 -10.68
C LYS A 63 -1.70 -9.03 -10.46
N PRO A 64 -2.13 -8.74 -9.22
CA PRO A 64 -3.51 -8.39 -8.95
C PRO A 64 -3.95 -7.15 -9.73
N SER A 65 -5.19 -7.14 -10.22
CA SER A 65 -5.77 -5.93 -10.78
C SER A 65 -5.98 -4.88 -9.68
N ARG A 66 -6.05 -3.59 -10.04
CA ARG A 66 -6.25 -2.53 -9.03
C ARG A 66 -7.50 -2.74 -8.19
N ILE A 67 -8.58 -3.23 -8.79
CA ILE A 67 -9.84 -3.50 -8.07
C ILE A 67 -9.70 -4.64 -7.06
N ASP A 68 -8.76 -5.55 -7.27
CA ASP A 68 -8.56 -6.71 -6.40
C ASP A 68 -7.55 -6.46 -5.28
N ILE A 69 -6.66 -5.47 -5.41
CA ILE A 69 -5.63 -5.16 -4.39
C ILE A 69 -6.22 -5.04 -2.97
N PRO A 70 -7.32 -4.29 -2.73
CA PRO A 70 -7.89 -4.21 -1.39
C PRO A 70 -8.28 -5.56 -0.82
N LYS A 71 -8.83 -6.46 -1.65
CA LYS A 71 -9.22 -7.82 -1.22
C LYS A 71 -8.01 -8.69 -0.91
N VAL A 72 -6.91 -8.55 -1.66
CA VAL A 72 -5.66 -9.27 -1.38
C VAL A 72 -5.11 -8.89 -0.01
N CYS A 73 -5.04 -7.60 0.30
CA CYS A 73 -4.59 -7.12 1.60
C CYS A 73 -5.54 -7.56 2.73
N ALA A 74 -6.83 -7.49 2.49
CA ALA A 74 -7.87 -7.80 3.46
C ALA A 74 -7.92 -9.28 3.88
N LYS A 75 -7.37 -10.20 3.09
CA LYS A 75 -7.27 -11.63 3.48
C LYS A 75 -6.67 -11.80 4.88
N CYS A 76 -5.72 -10.94 5.25
CA CYS A 76 -5.11 -10.92 6.57
C CYS A 76 -5.60 -9.70 7.38
N HIS A 77 -5.54 -8.50 6.80
CA HIS A 77 -5.82 -7.25 7.51
C HIS A 77 -7.28 -7.06 7.96
N SER A 78 -8.23 -7.87 7.48
CA SER A 78 -9.61 -7.91 8.00
C SER A 78 -9.85 -9.10 8.93
N ASP A 79 -8.86 -9.98 9.15
CA ASP A 79 -8.94 -11.11 10.07
C ASP A 79 -8.34 -10.72 11.43
N SER A 80 -9.21 -10.43 12.39
CA SER A 80 -8.80 -10.00 13.73
C SER A 80 -7.98 -11.06 14.48
N ASP A 81 -8.32 -12.34 14.31
CA ASP A 81 -7.61 -13.41 15.01
C ASP A 81 -6.23 -13.66 14.41
N TYR A 82 -6.12 -13.49 13.10
CA TYR A 82 -4.84 -13.55 12.41
C TYR A 82 -3.94 -12.36 12.79
N MET A 83 -4.45 -11.13 12.71
CA MET A 83 -3.66 -9.92 12.93
C MET A 83 -3.20 -9.77 14.38
N LYS A 84 -4.00 -10.15 15.36
CA LYS A 84 -3.64 -10.12 16.79
C LYS A 84 -2.42 -10.97 17.16
N ARG A 85 -2.02 -11.92 16.32
CA ARG A 85 -0.79 -12.70 16.52
C ARG A 85 0.47 -11.86 16.34
N TYR A 86 0.38 -10.76 15.57
CA TYR A 86 1.48 -9.88 15.25
C TYR A 86 1.41 -8.58 16.05
N ASP A 87 0.23 -8.00 16.17
CA ASP A 87 -0.02 -6.80 16.99
C ASP A 87 -1.45 -6.85 17.55
N PRO A 88 -1.60 -7.00 18.89
CA PRO A 88 -2.92 -7.07 19.52
C PRO A 88 -3.78 -5.82 19.35
N ASN A 89 -3.14 -4.68 19.07
CA ASN A 89 -3.81 -3.38 18.97
C ASN A 89 -4.07 -2.93 17.53
N ILE A 90 -3.64 -3.70 16.53
CA ILE A 90 -3.84 -3.32 15.13
C ILE A 90 -5.33 -3.34 14.78
N PRO A 91 -5.89 -2.24 14.25
CA PRO A 91 -7.26 -2.26 13.75
C PRO A 91 -7.38 -3.23 12.58
N THR A 92 -8.56 -3.82 12.39
CA THR A 92 -8.88 -4.74 11.28
C THR A 92 -10.08 -4.27 10.45
N ASP A 93 -10.35 -2.99 10.51
CA ASP A 93 -11.46 -2.31 9.84
C ASP A 93 -11.02 -1.51 8.60
N GLN A 94 -9.75 -1.67 8.17
CA GLN A 94 -9.19 -0.89 7.06
C GLN A 94 -9.96 -1.10 5.75
N LEU A 95 -10.35 -2.35 5.44
CA LEU A 95 -11.12 -2.63 4.23
C LEU A 95 -12.49 -1.95 4.28
N SER A 96 -13.24 -2.15 5.36
CA SER A 96 -14.59 -1.56 5.49
C SER A 96 -14.56 -0.03 5.46
N LYS A 97 -13.54 0.58 6.06
CA LYS A 97 -13.31 2.03 5.95
C LYS A 97 -12.95 2.44 4.53
N TYR A 98 -12.07 1.69 3.86
CA TYR A 98 -11.71 1.98 2.47
C TYR A 98 -12.94 1.91 1.55
N GLU A 99 -13.78 0.88 1.69
CA GLU A 99 -14.97 0.68 0.86
C GLU A 99 -15.97 1.85 0.95
N VAL A 100 -16.08 2.51 2.09
CA VAL A 100 -16.94 3.70 2.25
C VAL A 100 -16.24 5.01 1.89
N SER A 101 -14.92 5.00 1.70
CA SER A 101 -14.15 6.16 1.27
C SER A 101 -14.46 6.56 -0.17
N GLN A 102 -14.11 7.79 -0.55
CA GLN A 102 -14.23 8.21 -1.95
C GLN A 102 -13.34 7.36 -2.88
N HIS A 103 -12.12 7.01 -2.43
CA HIS A 103 -11.22 6.15 -3.20
C HIS A 103 -11.81 4.75 -3.41
N GLY A 104 -12.37 4.14 -2.36
CA GLY A 104 -12.96 2.81 -2.44
C GLY A 104 -14.20 2.77 -3.33
N ARG A 105 -15.06 3.78 -3.24
CA ARG A 105 -16.26 3.89 -4.11
C ARG A 105 -15.88 3.99 -5.58
N LEU A 106 -14.90 4.83 -5.92
CA LEU A 106 -14.41 4.95 -7.29
C LEU A 106 -13.74 3.66 -7.76
N ASN A 107 -12.96 3.01 -6.91
CA ASN A 107 -12.36 1.72 -7.22
C ASN A 107 -13.42 0.66 -7.52
N ALA A 108 -14.48 0.57 -6.71
CA ALA A 108 -15.60 -0.35 -6.93
C ALA A 108 -16.35 -0.07 -8.24
N GLN A 109 -16.34 1.16 -8.73
CA GLN A 109 -16.90 1.57 -10.04
C GLN A 109 -15.94 1.26 -11.21
N GLY A 110 -14.75 0.71 -10.94
CA GLY A 110 -13.78 0.35 -11.96
C GLY A 110 -12.81 1.46 -12.35
N ASP A 111 -12.74 2.54 -11.58
CA ASP A 111 -11.78 3.62 -11.80
C ASP A 111 -10.34 3.09 -11.65
N LYS A 112 -9.55 3.25 -12.72
CA LYS A 112 -8.18 2.73 -12.79
C LYS A 112 -7.13 3.68 -12.20
N LYS A 113 -7.50 4.91 -11.87
CA LYS A 113 -6.60 5.93 -11.33
C LYS A 113 -6.74 6.09 -9.82
N THR A 114 -7.94 5.86 -9.26
CA THR A 114 -8.20 6.06 -7.84
C THR A 114 -7.21 5.32 -6.95
N ALA A 115 -6.90 5.87 -5.78
CA ALA A 115 -5.95 5.26 -4.86
C ALA A 115 -6.47 3.91 -4.32
N VAL A 116 -5.57 2.95 -4.20
CA VAL A 116 -5.77 1.66 -3.53
C VAL A 116 -4.69 1.50 -2.44
N CYS A 117 -4.73 0.44 -1.65
CA CYS A 117 -3.82 0.23 -0.51
C CYS A 117 -2.35 0.51 -0.88
N THR A 118 -1.88 -0.02 -1.99
CA THR A 118 -0.50 0.13 -2.46
C THR A 118 -0.14 1.53 -2.95
N SER A 119 -1.12 2.39 -3.19
CA SER A 119 -0.87 3.79 -3.58
C SER A 119 -0.28 4.63 -2.44
N CYS A 120 -0.64 4.26 -1.20
CA CYS A 120 -0.17 4.93 0.01
C CYS A 120 0.90 4.11 0.74
N HIS A 121 0.79 2.78 0.75
CA HIS A 121 1.67 1.89 1.52
C HIS A 121 2.84 1.33 0.72
N ASN A 122 2.95 1.63 -0.57
CA ASN A 122 3.84 0.96 -1.52
C ASN A 122 3.46 -0.52 -1.75
N THR A 123 4.34 -1.24 -2.46
CA THR A 123 4.24 -2.66 -2.75
C THR A 123 5.63 -3.29 -2.66
N HIS A 124 5.76 -4.45 -2.04
CA HIS A 124 7.01 -5.21 -1.88
C HIS A 124 8.11 -4.53 -1.03
N ASN A 125 7.88 -3.32 -0.55
CA ASN A 125 8.69 -2.59 0.44
C ASN A 125 7.76 -1.82 1.38
N ILE A 126 6.70 -2.46 1.84
CA ILE A 126 5.77 -1.87 2.80
C ILE A 126 6.51 -1.68 4.13
N LEU A 127 6.52 -0.43 4.61
CA LEU A 127 7.16 -0.06 5.87
C LEU A 127 6.11 0.26 6.93
N ALA A 128 6.46 0.06 8.18
CA ALA A 128 5.60 0.45 9.30
C ALA A 128 5.33 1.97 9.27
N ALA A 129 4.14 2.40 9.69
CA ALA A 129 3.77 3.82 9.66
C ALA A 129 4.66 4.72 10.56
N ASN A 130 5.35 4.13 11.54
CA ASN A 130 6.31 4.83 12.40
C ASN A 130 7.75 4.83 11.85
N ASP A 131 8.01 4.18 10.73
CA ASP A 131 9.31 4.22 10.04
C ASP A 131 9.42 5.54 9.26
N PRO A 132 10.48 6.35 9.49
CA PRO A 132 10.66 7.62 8.77
C PRO A 132 10.73 7.51 7.25
N ALA A 133 11.07 6.35 6.70
CA ALA A 133 11.09 6.09 5.27
C ALA A 133 9.71 5.67 4.71
N SER A 134 8.73 5.38 5.57
CA SER A 134 7.38 5.00 5.15
C SER A 134 6.66 6.16 4.47
N PRO A 135 5.97 5.95 3.34
CA PRO A 135 5.11 6.97 2.76
C PRO A 135 3.97 7.41 3.69
N THR A 136 3.59 6.56 4.64
CA THR A 136 2.53 6.83 5.64
C THR A 136 3.06 7.36 6.96
N TYR A 137 4.38 7.62 7.07
CA TYR A 137 4.96 8.33 8.19
C TYR A 137 4.42 9.77 8.26
N ALA A 138 4.13 10.28 9.44
CA ALA A 138 3.44 11.56 9.63
C ALA A 138 3.99 12.72 8.78
N LEU A 139 5.33 12.87 8.71
CA LEU A 139 5.97 13.91 7.90
C LEU A 139 5.86 13.67 6.38
N ASN A 140 5.61 12.44 5.94
CA ASN A 140 5.55 12.07 4.53
C ASN A 140 4.11 12.06 3.98
N VAL A 141 3.09 11.98 4.83
CA VAL A 141 1.68 11.94 4.43
C VAL A 141 1.30 13.06 3.45
N PRO A 142 1.65 14.35 3.68
CA PRO A 142 1.30 15.40 2.73
C PRO A 142 1.86 15.15 1.33
N ASN A 143 3.11 14.70 1.24
CA ASN A 143 3.74 14.38 -0.04
C ASN A 143 3.13 13.12 -0.69
N THR A 144 2.69 12.16 0.11
CA THR A 144 2.01 10.96 -0.39
C THR A 144 0.67 11.29 -1.01
N CYS A 145 -0.13 12.17 -0.40
CA CYS A 145 -1.37 12.67 -0.99
C CYS A 145 -1.09 13.51 -2.24
N ALA A 146 -0.07 14.37 -2.18
CA ALA A 146 0.29 15.27 -3.26
C ALA A 146 0.70 14.57 -4.56
N LYS A 147 1.16 13.31 -4.51
CA LYS A 147 1.49 12.54 -5.73
C LYS A 147 0.37 12.55 -6.78
N CYS A 148 -0.88 12.57 -6.32
CA CYS A 148 -2.05 12.67 -7.17
C CYS A 148 -2.71 14.05 -7.03
N HIS A 149 -2.98 14.49 -5.80
CA HIS A 149 -3.77 15.69 -5.52
C HIS A 149 -3.10 17.02 -5.91
N SER A 150 -1.81 17.03 -6.26
CA SER A 150 -1.14 18.21 -6.84
C SER A 150 -0.95 18.10 -8.35
N ASP A 151 -1.31 16.98 -8.96
CA ASP A 151 -1.17 16.78 -10.40
C ASP A 151 -2.46 17.22 -11.11
N LYS A 152 -2.37 18.35 -11.85
CA LYS A 152 -3.50 18.95 -12.56
C LYS A 152 -4.09 18.04 -13.63
N GLU A 153 -3.26 17.36 -14.38
CA GLU A 153 -3.72 16.46 -15.44
C GLU A 153 -4.34 15.20 -14.86
N TYR A 154 -3.75 14.67 -13.78
CA TYR A 154 -4.29 13.51 -13.09
C TYR A 154 -5.65 13.80 -12.45
N MET A 155 -5.81 14.97 -11.81
CA MET A 155 -7.03 15.35 -11.08
C MET A 155 -8.11 15.97 -11.96
N LYS A 156 -7.84 16.29 -13.23
CA LYS A 156 -8.74 16.96 -14.15
C LYS A 156 -10.11 16.31 -14.27
N GLU A 157 -10.13 14.98 -14.37
CA GLU A 157 -11.37 14.19 -14.51
C GLU A 157 -12.25 14.23 -13.26
N TYR A 158 -11.65 14.50 -12.10
CA TYR A 158 -12.35 14.51 -10.81
C TYR A 158 -12.86 15.89 -10.40
N GLY A 159 -12.46 16.94 -11.12
CA GLY A 159 -12.85 18.31 -10.82
C GLY A 159 -12.36 18.82 -9.46
N ILE A 160 -11.30 18.23 -8.92
CA ILE A 160 -10.72 18.58 -7.61
C ILE A 160 -9.61 19.60 -7.82
N PRO A 161 -9.60 20.73 -7.07
CA PRO A 161 -8.48 21.67 -7.08
C PRO A 161 -7.15 21.00 -6.71
N THR A 162 -6.03 21.52 -7.18
CA THR A 162 -4.70 20.89 -6.99
C THR A 162 -3.72 21.77 -6.22
N ASN A 163 -4.23 22.76 -5.51
CA ASN A 163 -3.46 23.70 -4.67
C ASN A 163 -3.41 23.30 -3.19
N GLN A 164 -4.08 22.20 -2.79
CA GLN A 164 -4.24 21.83 -1.38
C GLN A 164 -2.92 21.64 -0.66
N ILE A 165 -1.90 21.09 -1.33
CA ILE A 165 -0.59 20.92 -0.69
C ILE A 165 0.12 22.24 -0.46
N ASP A 166 -0.04 23.20 -1.37
CA ASP A 166 0.59 24.51 -1.22
C ASP A 166 -0.11 25.31 -0.12
N ASP A 167 -1.45 25.32 -0.11
CA ASP A 167 -2.24 25.92 0.96
C ASP A 167 -1.93 25.28 2.33
N TYR A 168 -1.75 23.95 2.36
CA TYR A 168 -1.36 23.25 3.59
C TYR A 168 0.02 23.68 4.07
N LYS A 169 1.03 23.78 3.19
CA LYS A 169 2.39 24.24 3.54
C LYS A 169 2.42 25.62 4.15
N GLU A 170 1.54 26.52 3.69
CA GLU A 170 1.41 27.87 4.21
C GLU A 170 0.63 27.96 5.53
N SER A 171 -0.15 26.93 5.86
CA SER A 171 -0.94 26.86 7.07
C SER A 171 -0.09 26.70 8.33
N VAL A 172 -0.65 27.06 9.51
CA VAL A 172 0.01 26.84 10.81
C VAL A 172 0.33 25.36 11.06
N HIS A 173 -0.51 24.45 10.57
CA HIS A 173 -0.31 23.00 10.70
C HIS A 173 0.84 22.53 9.81
N GLY A 174 0.86 22.94 8.55
CA GLY A 174 1.93 22.59 7.60
C GLY A 174 3.29 23.15 8.03
N GLN A 175 3.33 24.38 8.54
CA GLN A 175 4.54 24.98 9.08
C GLN A 175 5.06 24.21 10.32
N ALA A 176 4.17 23.81 11.21
CA ALA A 176 4.56 23.03 12.39
C ALA A 176 5.05 21.64 11.99
N LEU A 177 4.33 20.93 11.11
CA LEU A 177 4.68 19.58 10.67
C LEU A 177 5.95 19.56 9.83
N LEU A 178 5.98 20.33 8.74
CA LEU A 178 6.99 20.18 7.67
C LEU A 178 8.27 20.98 7.95
N ILE A 179 8.15 22.13 8.63
CA ILE A 179 9.31 23.00 8.89
C ILE A 179 9.90 22.75 10.28
N LYS A 180 9.04 22.59 11.31
CA LYS A 180 9.50 22.36 12.67
C LYS A 180 9.63 20.87 13.02
N GLY A 181 9.13 19.96 12.17
CA GLY A 181 9.16 18.53 12.41
C GLY A 181 8.21 18.06 13.54
N ASP A 182 7.22 18.87 13.89
CA ASP A 182 6.26 18.54 14.94
C ASP A 182 5.24 17.50 14.45
N ARG A 183 5.51 16.25 14.77
CA ARG A 183 4.69 15.09 14.39
C ARG A 183 3.31 15.05 15.06
N SER A 184 3.07 15.88 16.06
CA SER A 184 1.76 16.02 16.71
C SER A 184 0.84 16.99 15.95
N SER A 185 1.41 17.77 15.02
CA SER A 185 0.64 18.67 14.18
C SER A 185 -0.21 17.89 13.17
N PRO A 186 -1.50 18.30 12.99
CA PRO A 186 -2.39 17.62 12.03
C PRO A 186 -1.85 17.61 10.61
N SER A 187 -1.98 16.46 9.93
CA SER A 187 -1.75 16.26 8.50
C SER A 187 -3.07 16.02 7.77
N CYS A 188 -3.03 15.81 6.45
CA CYS A 188 -4.21 15.63 5.61
C CYS A 188 -5.18 14.57 6.17
N ASN A 189 -4.64 13.42 6.57
CA ASN A 189 -5.41 12.30 7.09
C ASN A 189 -6.03 12.53 8.48
N ASN A 190 -5.57 13.51 9.23
CA ASN A 190 -6.18 13.84 10.53
C ASN A 190 -7.54 14.55 10.37
N CYS A 191 -7.75 15.21 9.23
CA CYS A 191 -9.01 15.88 8.91
C CYS A 191 -9.87 15.07 7.94
N HIS A 192 -9.25 14.42 6.96
CA HIS A 192 -9.96 13.71 5.90
C HIS A 192 -10.15 12.21 6.15
N GLY A 193 -9.61 11.66 7.23
CA GLY A 193 -9.57 10.23 7.52
C GLY A 193 -8.38 9.51 6.86
N ASN A 194 -8.09 8.33 7.39
CA ASN A 194 -7.01 7.48 6.88
C ASN A 194 -7.52 6.57 5.75
N HIS A 195 -8.18 5.49 6.14
CA HIS A 195 -8.73 4.52 5.19
C HIS A 195 -10.13 4.92 4.69
N ASP A 196 -10.84 5.71 5.45
CA ASP A 196 -12.15 6.29 5.15
C ASP A 196 -12.06 7.70 4.53
N ALA A 197 -10.96 8.00 3.86
CA ALA A 197 -10.69 9.31 3.29
C ALA A 197 -11.87 9.82 2.44
N GLY A 198 -12.39 10.98 2.83
CA GLY A 198 -13.56 11.60 2.23
C GLY A 198 -13.55 13.12 2.34
N LEU A 199 -14.64 13.75 1.87
CA LEU A 199 -14.89 15.18 1.97
C LEU A 199 -15.35 15.56 3.37
#